data_426059c26f91a243090f2a3edcb23ce9
#
_entry.id   426059c26f91a243090f2a3edcb23ce9
#
_cell.length_a   1.000
_cell.length_b   1.000
_cell.length_c   1.000
_cell.angle_alpha   90.00
_cell.angle_beta   90.00
_cell.angle_gamma   90.00
#
_symmetry.space_group_name_H-M   'P 1'
#
loop_
_entity.id
_entity.type
_entity.pdbx_description
1 polymer ?
#
loop_
_entity_poly.entity_id
_entity_poly.type
_entity_poly.pdbx_seq_one_letter_code
_entity_poly.pdbx_strand_id
1 'polypeptide(L)'
;KVHTKFFNSKVTYEIDMSFADRQVKQSFSNAVQLNSFFSMIDNRIRTRKTMDYDNLIMRTINNFTAATIKADYEAAGINTKSGFKAVNLLFNYNEGKEEGNKLTAANCLQNLDFLKYASTQIALYSDRMADNSQLFNIGQTVKFTPKDMQHIVMLSEFEKAVAVYLQSDTFHEQLVALPGHENVTYWQGSGKDYSFANTSKINVTIKPVDDTSDNVTVVGTGILACIFDRDALGVCNVEDRVTTHYNAKAEFFNNFYKSEAQYFNDYNENFVVFFVA
;
A
#
# COMPACT_ATOMS: atom_id res chain seq x y z
N LYS A 1 -16.35 -19.59 20.84
CA LYS A 1 -15.71 -20.37 19.76
C LYS A 1 -14.40 -19.68 19.42
N VAL A 2 -13.29 -20.42 19.44
CA VAL A 2 -12.00 -19.96 18.94
C VAL A 2 -11.90 -20.39 17.48
N HIS A 3 -11.69 -19.46 16.57
CA HIS A 3 -11.44 -19.75 15.16
C HIS A 3 -9.96 -19.55 14.89
N THR A 4 -9.31 -20.53 14.31
CA THR A 4 -7.91 -20.48 13.92
C THR A 4 -7.84 -20.34 12.40
N LYS A 5 -7.05 -19.39 11.92
CA LYS A 5 -6.79 -19.16 10.50
C LYS A 5 -5.30 -19.23 10.24
N PHE A 6 -4.91 -19.93 9.19
CA PHE A 6 -3.51 -20.09 8.79
C PHE A 6 -3.26 -19.39 7.45
N PHE A 7 -2.21 -18.58 7.40
CA PHE A 7 -1.75 -17.92 6.19
C PHE A 7 -0.42 -18.55 5.78
N ASN A 8 -0.31 -19.01 4.54
CA ASN A 8 0.88 -19.70 4.02
C ASN A 8 1.39 -19.12 2.70
N SER A 9 0.95 -17.93 2.34
CA SER A 9 1.39 -17.26 1.11
C SER A 9 2.83 -16.81 1.25
N LYS A 10 3.72 -17.28 0.36
CA LYS A 10 5.15 -16.95 0.36
C LYS A 10 5.58 -16.41 -0.99
N VAL A 11 6.58 -15.53 -0.94
CA VAL A 11 7.33 -15.05 -2.12
C VAL A 11 8.80 -15.27 -1.87
N THR A 12 9.49 -15.84 -2.84
CA THR A 12 10.94 -16.02 -2.81
C THR A 12 11.58 -15.04 -3.79
N TYR A 13 12.50 -14.24 -3.28
CA TYR A 13 13.35 -13.35 -4.07
C TYR A 13 14.73 -13.97 -4.20
N GLU A 14 15.27 -13.99 -5.41
CA GLU A 14 16.60 -14.53 -5.70
C GLU A 14 17.43 -13.47 -6.42
N ILE A 15 18.63 -13.24 -5.93
CA ILE A 15 19.63 -12.35 -6.54
C ILE A 15 20.86 -13.20 -6.82
N ASP A 16 21.18 -13.37 -8.10
CA ASP A 16 22.31 -14.15 -8.55
C ASP A 16 23.48 -13.22 -8.86
N MET A 17 24.67 -13.58 -8.34
CA MET A 17 25.89 -12.84 -8.62
C MET A 17 27.02 -13.83 -8.92
N SER A 18 27.72 -13.61 -10.04
CA SER A 18 28.85 -14.41 -10.46
C SER A 18 30.13 -13.59 -10.48
N PHE A 19 31.21 -14.12 -9.92
CA PHE A 19 32.53 -13.48 -9.89
C PHE A 19 33.58 -14.43 -10.45
N ALA A 20 34.29 -13.97 -11.49
CA ALA A 20 35.43 -14.70 -12.01
C ALA A 20 36.61 -14.57 -11.04
N ASP A 21 37.19 -15.70 -10.59
CA ASP A 21 38.32 -15.74 -9.65
C ASP A 21 39.52 -14.94 -10.16
N ARG A 22 39.86 -15.09 -11.43
CA ARG A 22 40.91 -14.34 -12.09
C ARG A 22 40.69 -12.86 -12.11
N GLN A 23 39.43 -12.42 -12.32
CA GLN A 23 39.07 -11.01 -12.36
C GLN A 23 39.20 -10.35 -10.97
N VAL A 24 38.78 -11.05 -9.91
CA VAL A 24 38.94 -10.60 -8.53
C VAL A 24 40.44 -10.49 -8.17
N LYS A 25 41.27 -11.47 -8.53
CA LYS A 25 42.69 -11.47 -8.22
C LYS A 25 43.49 -10.40 -8.98
N GLN A 26 43.12 -10.08 -10.21
CA GLN A 26 43.82 -9.11 -11.08
C GLN A 26 43.35 -7.67 -10.91
N SER A 27 42.13 -7.44 -10.45
CA SER A 27 41.55 -6.09 -10.39
C SER A 27 41.85 -5.32 -9.11
N PHE A 28 42.34 -6.01 -8.07
CA PHE A 28 42.56 -5.35 -6.77
C PHE A 28 44.04 -5.46 -6.37
N SER A 29 44.67 -4.31 -6.15
CA SER A 29 46.09 -4.21 -5.76
C SER A 29 46.30 -4.31 -4.24
N ASN A 30 45.22 -4.11 -3.44
CA ASN A 30 45.30 -4.23 -1.98
C ASN A 30 43.96 -4.68 -1.36
N ALA A 31 44.02 -5.14 -0.09
CA ALA A 31 42.89 -5.63 0.67
C ALA A 31 41.78 -4.56 0.89
N VAL A 32 42.14 -3.30 0.95
CA VAL A 32 41.19 -2.18 1.14
C VAL A 32 40.26 -2.03 -0.07
N GLN A 33 40.80 -2.12 -1.28
CA GLN A 33 40.05 -2.04 -2.52
C GLN A 33 39.09 -3.23 -2.66
N LEU A 34 39.57 -4.43 -2.31
CA LEU A 34 38.78 -5.65 -2.31
C LEU A 34 37.62 -5.58 -1.31
N ASN A 35 37.86 -5.10 -0.09
CA ASN A 35 36.82 -4.94 0.92
C ASN A 35 35.79 -3.86 0.51
N SER A 36 36.25 -2.78 -0.10
CA SER A 36 35.34 -1.73 -0.63
C SER A 36 34.44 -2.26 -1.73
N PHE A 37 34.98 -3.12 -2.60
CA PHE A 37 34.19 -3.78 -3.65
C PHE A 37 33.10 -4.70 -3.08
N PHE A 38 33.43 -5.56 -2.12
CA PHE A 38 32.46 -6.42 -1.49
C PHE A 38 31.40 -5.63 -0.69
N SER A 39 31.80 -4.57 -0.01
CA SER A 39 30.89 -3.67 0.69
C SER A 39 29.89 -2.99 -0.27
N MET A 40 30.35 -2.59 -1.46
CA MET A 40 29.49 -2.02 -2.50
C MET A 40 28.46 -3.05 -2.99
N ILE A 41 28.86 -4.32 -3.16
CA ILE A 41 27.96 -5.41 -3.56
C ILE A 41 26.93 -5.68 -2.47
N ASP A 42 27.35 -5.81 -1.21
CA ASP A 42 26.44 -6.04 -0.09
C ASP A 42 25.41 -4.93 0.04
N ASN A 43 25.83 -3.67 -0.10
CA ASN A 43 24.90 -2.53 -0.12
C ASN A 43 23.88 -2.60 -1.27
N ARG A 44 24.29 -3.02 -2.47
CA ARG A 44 23.37 -3.21 -3.60
C ARG A 44 22.36 -4.31 -3.34
N ILE A 45 22.79 -5.42 -2.75
CA ILE A 45 21.90 -6.53 -2.38
C ILE A 45 20.89 -6.08 -1.33
N ARG A 46 21.35 -5.38 -0.29
CA ARG A 46 20.48 -4.83 0.75
C ARG A 46 19.46 -3.85 0.17
N THR A 47 19.90 -2.92 -0.68
CA THR A 47 19.01 -1.97 -1.35
C THR A 47 17.96 -2.71 -2.18
N ARG A 48 18.35 -3.72 -2.95
CA ARG A 48 17.40 -4.50 -3.75
C ARG A 48 16.39 -5.23 -2.88
N LYS A 49 16.85 -5.89 -1.80
CA LYS A 49 15.94 -6.55 -0.84
C LYS A 49 14.95 -5.58 -0.21
N THR A 50 15.40 -4.40 0.20
CA THR A 50 14.49 -3.36 0.74
C THR A 50 13.43 -2.96 -0.28
N MET A 51 13.83 -2.73 -1.54
CA MET A 51 12.88 -2.39 -2.61
C MET A 51 11.86 -3.51 -2.86
N ASP A 52 12.30 -4.76 -2.87
CA ASP A 52 11.40 -5.90 -3.08
C ASP A 52 10.43 -6.07 -1.89
N TYR A 53 10.89 -5.78 -0.68
CA TYR A 53 10.07 -5.81 0.53
C TYR A 53 9.02 -4.69 0.54
N ASP A 54 9.41 -3.45 0.21
CA ASP A 54 8.50 -2.31 0.10
C ASP A 54 7.44 -2.57 -0.98
N ASN A 55 7.84 -3.11 -2.12
CA ASN A 55 6.92 -3.52 -3.18
C ASN A 55 5.92 -4.59 -2.71
N LEU A 56 6.35 -5.53 -1.87
CA LEU A 56 5.48 -6.56 -1.32
C LEU A 56 4.47 -5.97 -0.33
N ILE A 57 4.89 -5.03 0.53
CA ILE A 57 4.00 -4.30 1.44
C ILE A 57 2.93 -3.55 0.64
N MET A 58 3.34 -2.75 -0.34
CA MET A 58 2.40 -2.00 -1.19
C MET A 58 1.45 -2.91 -1.96
N ARG A 59 1.96 -4.03 -2.48
CA ARG A 59 1.12 -5.06 -3.13
C ARG A 59 0.09 -5.64 -2.18
N THR A 60 0.45 -5.89 -0.92
CA THR A 60 -0.45 -6.45 0.09
C THR A 60 -1.55 -5.46 0.44
N ILE A 61 -1.23 -4.17 0.61
CA ILE A 61 -2.21 -3.10 0.81
C ILE A 61 -3.14 -2.98 -0.41
N ASN A 62 -2.59 -2.96 -1.63
CA ASN A 62 -3.37 -2.84 -2.86
C ASN A 62 -4.30 -4.05 -3.09
N ASN A 63 -3.87 -5.25 -2.72
CA ASN A 63 -4.71 -6.45 -2.77
C ASN A 63 -5.91 -6.31 -1.81
N PHE A 64 -5.68 -5.82 -0.60
CA PHE A 64 -6.77 -5.60 0.36
C PHE A 64 -7.71 -4.48 -0.12
N THR A 65 -7.16 -3.38 -0.61
CA THR A 65 -7.93 -2.29 -1.21
C THR A 65 -8.83 -2.78 -2.34
N ALA A 66 -8.28 -3.58 -3.26
CA ALA A 66 -9.03 -4.18 -4.36
C ALA A 66 -10.14 -5.12 -3.86
N ALA A 67 -9.86 -5.95 -2.86
CA ALA A 67 -10.86 -6.84 -2.24
C ALA A 67 -11.98 -6.05 -1.57
N THR A 68 -11.66 -4.95 -0.88
CA THR A 68 -12.63 -4.06 -0.23
C THR A 68 -13.53 -3.37 -1.25
N ILE A 69 -12.95 -2.86 -2.33
CA ILE A 69 -13.72 -2.26 -3.45
C ILE A 69 -14.66 -3.30 -4.07
N LYS A 70 -14.16 -4.51 -4.34
CA LYS A 70 -14.99 -5.58 -4.91
C LYS A 70 -16.10 -6.01 -3.97
N ALA A 71 -15.88 -6.00 -2.66
CA ALA A 71 -16.89 -6.38 -1.67
C ALA A 71 -18.03 -5.37 -1.55
N ASP A 72 -17.76 -4.08 -1.75
CA ASP A 72 -18.80 -3.04 -1.70
C ASP A 72 -19.47 -2.78 -3.06
N TYR A 73 -18.76 -3.06 -4.15
CA TYR A 73 -19.25 -2.86 -5.51
C TYR A 73 -19.21 -4.18 -6.28
N GLU A 74 -20.35 -4.77 -6.57
CA GLU A 74 -20.46 -6.05 -7.29
C GLU A 74 -19.87 -6.00 -8.71
N ALA A 75 -19.92 -4.84 -9.35
CA ALA A 75 -19.26 -4.60 -10.64
C ALA A 75 -17.79 -4.21 -10.43
N ALA A 76 -16.89 -4.70 -11.28
CA ALA A 76 -15.45 -4.47 -11.23
C ALA A 76 -15.05 -3.00 -11.52
N GLY A 77 -15.65 -2.03 -10.87
CA GLY A 77 -15.36 -0.60 -11.07
C GLY A 77 -15.81 0.26 -9.92
N ILE A 78 -14.91 1.15 -9.50
CA ILE A 78 -15.25 2.28 -8.67
C ILE A 78 -16.10 3.20 -9.51
N ASN A 79 -17.35 3.43 -9.16
CA ASN A 79 -18.11 4.51 -9.76
C ASN A 79 -19.26 4.98 -8.87
N THR A 80 -19.86 6.01 -9.24
CA THR A 80 -21.10 6.72 -8.91
C THR A 80 -21.82 6.47 -7.57
N LYS A 81 -21.37 5.57 -6.68
CA LYS A 81 -21.97 5.35 -5.37
C LYS A 81 -20.89 5.29 -4.30
N SER A 82 -21.28 5.42 -3.04
CA SER A 82 -20.41 5.26 -1.89
C SER A 82 -20.80 4.01 -1.11
N GLY A 83 -19.82 3.16 -0.77
CA GLY A 83 -19.98 2.02 0.12
C GLY A 83 -19.64 2.37 1.57
N PHE A 84 -19.74 1.39 2.46
CA PHE A 84 -19.35 1.54 3.86
C PHE A 84 -17.85 1.32 4.08
N LYS A 85 -17.26 0.40 3.33
CA LYS A 85 -15.83 0.06 3.38
C LYS A 85 -15.04 0.76 2.28
N ALA A 86 -15.66 0.94 1.11
CA ALA A 86 -15.10 1.70 0.00
C ALA A 86 -15.90 3.01 -0.16
N VAL A 87 -15.38 4.08 0.42
CA VAL A 87 -16.08 5.36 0.59
C VAL A 87 -15.73 6.31 -0.56
N ASN A 88 -16.71 6.64 -1.40
CA ASN A 88 -16.53 7.68 -2.42
C ASN A 88 -16.80 9.05 -1.81
N LEU A 89 -15.74 9.76 -1.43
CA LEU A 89 -15.84 11.08 -0.81
C LEU A 89 -16.44 12.14 -1.76
N LEU A 90 -16.11 12.03 -3.05
CA LEU A 90 -16.59 12.99 -4.05
C LEU A 90 -18.09 12.82 -4.30
N PHE A 91 -18.56 11.57 -4.42
CA PHE A 91 -19.99 11.31 -4.55
C PHE A 91 -20.79 11.86 -3.35
N ASN A 92 -20.34 11.54 -2.12
CA ASN A 92 -21.01 11.99 -0.91
C ASN A 92 -20.99 13.53 -0.77
N TYR A 93 -19.90 14.19 -1.19
CA TYR A 93 -19.79 15.65 -1.18
C TYR A 93 -20.69 16.33 -2.21
N ASN A 94 -20.86 15.70 -3.37
CA ASN A 94 -21.68 16.22 -4.46
C ASN A 94 -23.18 15.92 -4.28
N GLU A 95 -23.53 15.01 -3.36
CA GLU A 95 -24.92 14.67 -3.09
C GLU A 95 -25.71 15.90 -2.62
N GLY A 96 -26.84 16.16 -3.26
CA GLY A 96 -27.69 17.31 -2.99
C GLY A 96 -27.22 18.64 -3.59
N LYS A 97 -26.10 18.69 -4.32
CA LYS A 97 -25.67 19.90 -5.04
C LYS A 97 -26.21 19.97 -6.44
N GLU A 98 -26.45 21.19 -6.89
CA GLU A 98 -26.81 21.48 -8.29
C GLU A 98 -25.66 21.11 -9.23
N GLU A 99 -25.98 20.72 -10.48
CA GLU A 99 -25.00 20.20 -11.45
C GLU A 99 -23.83 21.17 -11.69
N GLY A 100 -24.07 22.48 -11.72
CA GLY A 100 -23.04 23.50 -11.90
C GLY A 100 -22.07 23.67 -10.72
N ASN A 101 -22.41 23.13 -9.55
CA ASN A 101 -21.64 23.25 -8.31
C ASN A 101 -20.96 21.91 -7.91
N LYS A 102 -21.13 20.89 -8.72
CA LYS A 102 -20.48 19.59 -8.49
C LYS A 102 -19.00 19.64 -8.84
N LEU A 103 -18.20 19.04 -7.99
CA LEU A 103 -16.78 18.85 -8.23
C LEU A 103 -16.51 17.58 -9.04
N THR A 104 -15.39 17.57 -9.74
CA THR A 104 -14.87 16.41 -10.46
C THR A 104 -13.61 15.88 -9.78
N ALA A 105 -13.19 14.65 -10.08
CA ALA A 105 -11.96 14.10 -9.55
C ALA A 105 -10.70 14.92 -9.91
N ALA A 106 -10.77 15.68 -11.01
CA ALA A 106 -9.65 16.53 -11.47
C ALA A 106 -9.48 17.82 -10.65
N ASN A 107 -10.58 18.36 -10.10
CA ASN A 107 -10.55 19.66 -9.41
C ASN A 107 -10.86 19.58 -7.91
N CYS A 108 -11.25 18.40 -7.39
CA CYS A 108 -11.64 18.26 -5.99
C CYS A 108 -10.51 18.59 -5.02
N LEU A 109 -9.27 18.23 -5.33
CA LEU A 109 -8.10 18.52 -4.48
C LEU A 109 -7.69 20.00 -4.45
N GLN A 110 -8.30 20.84 -5.31
CA GLN A 110 -8.09 22.29 -5.32
C GLN A 110 -9.19 23.05 -4.58
N ASN A 111 -10.20 22.35 -4.08
CA ASN A 111 -11.34 22.94 -3.40
C ASN A 111 -11.22 22.81 -1.88
N LEU A 112 -11.14 23.95 -1.19
CA LEU A 112 -10.97 24.02 0.26
C LEU A 112 -12.07 23.31 1.04
N ASP A 113 -13.33 23.51 0.64
CA ASP A 113 -14.48 22.93 1.35
C ASP A 113 -14.52 21.41 1.19
N PHE A 114 -14.11 20.91 0.02
CA PHE A 114 -13.96 19.47 -0.18
C PHE A 114 -12.86 18.90 0.70
N LEU A 115 -11.70 19.56 0.80
CA LEU A 115 -10.59 19.10 1.63
C LEU A 115 -10.95 19.08 3.12
N LYS A 116 -11.68 20.10 3.61
CA LYS A 116 -12.24 20.12 4.97
C LYS A 116 -13.19 18.94 5.19
N TYR A 117 -14.10 18.72 4.26
CA TYR A 117 -15.05 17.61 4.31
C TYR A 117 -14.33 16.26 4.32
N ALA A 118 -13.41 16.03 3.39
CA ALA A 118 -12.66 14.76 3.27
C ALA A 118 -11.85 14.44 4.54
N SER A 119 -11.12 15.43 5.07
CA SER A 119 -10.37 15.29 6.31
C SER A 119 -11.26 14.97 7.51
N THR A 120 -12.42 15.63 7.60
CA THR A 120 -13.41 15.35 8.65
C THR A 120 -13.98 13.93 8.52
N GLN A 121 -14.28 13.47 7.30
CA GLN A 121 -14.77 12.10 7.10
C GLN A 121 -13.73 11.05 7.49
N ILE A 122 -12.47 11.22 7.11
CA ILE A 122 -11.38 10.31 7.49
C ILE A 122 -11.25 10.22 9.02
N ALA A 123 -11.28 11.37 9.72
CA ALA A 123 -11.24 11.41 11.18
C ALA A 123 -12.45 10.72 11.83
N LEU A 124 -13.66 10.95 11.31
CA LEU A 124 -14.89 10.30 11.79
C LEU A 124 -14.86 8.78 11.59
N TYR A 125 -14.32 8.31 10.48
CA TYR A 125 -14.18 6.87 10.25
C TYR A 125 -13.15 6.24 11.19
N SER A 126 -12.07 6.94 11.51
CA SER A 126 -11.13 6.51 12.55
C SER A 126 -11.84 6.36 13.91
N ASP A 127 -12.72 7.31 14.28
CA ASP A 127 -13.51 7.21 15.51
C ASP A 127 -14.51 6.04 15.46
N ARG A 128 -15.23 5.89 14.34
CA ARG A 128 -16.23 4.82 14.16
C ARG A 128 -15.63 3.42 14.16
N MET A 129 -14.40 3.26 13.64
CA MET A 129 -13.69 1.98 13.66
C MET A 129 -13.23 1.59 15.08
N ALA A 130 -13.12 2.54 16.01
CA ALA A 130 -12.83 2.27 17.40
C ALA A 130 -14.02 1.66 18.14
N ASP A 131 -15.22 1.79 17.61
CA ASP A 131 -16.46 1.19 18.15
C ASP A 131 -16.75 -0.18 17.51
N ASN A 132 -17.53 -1.00 18.22
CA ASN A 132 -17.95 -2.32 17.74
C ASN A 132 -18.84 -2.20 16.48
N SER A 133 -18.37 -2.74 15.36
CA SER A 133 -19.10 -2.70 14.09
C SER A 133 -18.84 -3.95 13.24
N GLN A 134 -19.79 -4.28 12.36
CA GLN A 134 -19.64 -5.28 11.29
C GLN A 134 -19.44 -4.64 9.92
N LEU A 135 -19.48 -3.29 9.85
CA LEU A 135 -19.56 -2.58 8.58
C LEU A 135 -18.20 -2.43 7.90
N PHE A 136 -17.11 -2.50 8.67
CA PHE A 136 -15.78 -2.11 8.20
C PHE A 136 -14.88 -3.29 7.80
N ASN A 137 -15.41 -4.53 7.82
CA ASN A 137 -14.67 -5.70 7.36
C ASN A 137 -15.47 -6.50 6.33
N ILE A 138 -14.76 -7.25 5.48
CA ILE A 138 -15.36 -8.05 4.41
C ILE A 138 -16.06 -9.27 4.98
N GLY A 139 -15.50 -9.86 6.04
CA GLY A 139 -16.07 -11.06 6.70
C GLY A 139 -17.31 -10.81 7.54
N GLN A 140 -17.81 -9.57 7.61
CA GLN A 140 -19.01 -9.17 8.39
C GLN A 140 -18.97 -9.63 9.85
N THR A 141 -17.80 -9.67 10.44
CA THR A 141 -17.57 -9.99 11.85
C THR A 141 -17.66 -8.76 12.71
N VAL A 142 -18.21 -8.89 13.93
CA VAL A 142 -18.21 -7.77 14.88
C VAL A 142 -16.78 -7.55 15.37
N LYS A 143 -16.21 -6.41 15.02
CA LYS A 143 -14.84 -6.00 15.36
C LYS A 143 -14.79 -4.55 15.79
N PHE A 144 -13.78 -4.21 16.55
CA PHE A 144 -13.39 -2.83 16.85
C PHE A 144 -11.88 -2.71 16.72
N THR A 145 -11.41 -1.56 16.30
CA THR A 145 -9.99 -1.27 16.15
C THR A 145 -9.66 -0.01 16.95
N PRO A 146 -9.04 -0.12 18.12
CA PRO A 146 -8.61 1.03 18.90
C PRO A 146 -7.68 1.95 18.08
N LYS A 147 -7.66 3.25 18.38
CA LYS A 147 -6.89 4.24 17.63
C LYS A 147 -5.38 3.95 17.57
N ASP A 148 -4.82 3.35 18.59
CA ASP A 148 -3.41 2.93 18.67
C ASP A 148 -3.09 1.69 17.82
N MET A 149 -4.12 0.95 17.39
CA MET A 149 -4.01 -0.20 16.49
C MET A 149 -4.35 0.16 15.04
N GLN A 150 -4.79 1.39 14.77
CA GLN A 150 -5.10 1.84 13.41
C GLN A 150 -3.84 2.27 12.68
N HIS A 151 -3.70 1.79 11.45
CA HIS A 151 -2.75 2.31 10.48
C HIS A 151 -3.50 3.12 9.42
N ILE A 152 -3.01 4.31 9.14
CA ILE A 152 -3.57 5.21 8.12
C ILE A 152 -2.48 5.45 7.09
N VAL A 153 -2.79 5.16 5.84
CA VAL A 153 -1.90 5.43 4.70
C VAL A 153 -2.60 6.40 3.76
N MET A 154 -1.94 7.49 3.42
CA MET A 154 -2.49 8.56 2.59
C MET A 154 -1.64 8.81 1.34
N LEU A 155 -2.30 9.22 0.25
CA LEU A 155 -1.61 9.72 -0.93
C LEU A 155 -0.99 11.08 -0.63
N SER A 156 0.29 11.24 -0.94
CA SER A 156 1.05 12.48 -0.66
C SER A 156 0.42 13.72 -1.28
N GLU A 157 -0.18 13.60 -2.46
CA GLU A 157 -0.88 14.72 -3.12
C GLU A 157 -2.06 15.22 -2.30
N PHE A 158 -2.84 14.30 -1.72
CA PHE A 158 -3.95 14.66 -0.85
C PHE A 158 -3.48 15.29 0.46
N GLU A 159 -2.49 14.68 1.12
CA GLU A 159 -1.91 15.20 2.37
C GLU A 159 -1.34 16.61 2.17
N LYS A 160 -0.58 16.84 1.10
CA LYS A 160 -0.03 18.16 0.79
C LYS A 160 -1.09 19.19 0.42
N ALA A 161 -2.14 18.79 -0.32
CA ALA A 161 -3.27 19.66 -0.60
C ALA A 161 -3.97 20.09 0.70
N VAL A 162 -4.24 19.15 1.62
CA VAL A 162 -4.82 19.45 2.93
C VAL A 162 -3.91 20.41 3.72
N ALA A 163 -2.62 20.10 3.81
CA ALA A 163 -1.66 20.93 4.57
C ALA A 163 -1.58 22.36 4.03
N VAL A 164 -1.48 22.53 2.71
CA VAL A 164 -1.33 23.86 2.07
C VAL A 164 -2.64 24.67 2.16
N TYR A 165 -3.76 24.08 1.77
CA TYR A 165 -5.02 24.84 1.70
C TYR A 165 -5.65 25.11 3.06
N LEU A 166 -5.54 24.17 4.02
CA LEU A 166 -6.09 24.40 5.36
C LEU A 166 -5.21 25.33 6.19
N GLN A 167 -3.90 25.34 6.00
CA GLN A 167 -2.99 26.29 6.67
C GLN A 167 -3.10 27.70 6.08
N SER A 168 -3.35 27.82 4.79
CA SER A 168 -3.50 29.11 4.10
C SER A 168 -4.72 29.91 4.53
N ASP A 169 -5.79 29.25 4.92
CA ASP A 169 -7.08 29.90 5.25
C ASP A 169 -7.16 30.39 6.71
N THR A 170 -6.24 30.00 7.56
CA THR A 170 -6.25 30.34 8.96
C THR A 170 -4.90 30.85 9.44
N PHE A 171 -4.88 32.08 9.94
CA PHE A 171 -3.75 32.65 10.68
C PHE A 171 -3.50 31.92 12.04
N HIS A 172 -4.29 30.89 12.37
CA HIS A 172 -4.22 30.15 13.60
C HIS A 172 -3.85 28.71 13.35
N GLU A 173 -2.80 28.26 14.01
CA GLU A 173 -2.31 26.89 14.00
C GLU A 173 -3.40 25.89 14.38
N GLN A 174 -3.52 24.79 13.60
CA GLN A 174 -4.20 23.55 13.98
C GLN A 174 -5.74 23.56 14.05
N LEU A 175 -6.44 23.95 12.98
CA LEU A 175 -7.90 23.74 12.95
C LEU A 175 -8.33 22.32 12.53
N VAL A 176 -7.50 21.60 11.77
CA VAL A 176 -7.76 20.18 11.40
C VAL A 176 -6.45 19.43 11.43
N ALA A 177 -6.17 18.75 12.52
CA ALA A 177 -5.09 17.77 12.57
C ALA A 177 -5.56 16.48 11.87
N LEU A 178 -4.91 16.11 10.77
CA LEU A 178 -5.04 14.76 10.24
C LEU A 178 -4.53 13.76 11.29
N PRO A 179 -5.19 12.60 11.44
CA PRO A 179 -4.66 11.52 12.28
C PRO A 179 -3.22 11.15 11.88
N GLY A 180 -2.43 10.60 12.81
CA GLY A 180 -1.10 10.10 12.52
C GLY A 180 -1.15 9.09 11.35
N HIS A 181 -0.40 9.36 10.27
CA HIS A 181 -0.49 8.60 9.02
C HIS A 181 0.87 8.45 8.36
N GLU A 182 0.95 7.49 7.45
CA GLU A 182 2.07 7.28 6.53
C GLU A 182 1.71 7.79 5.13
N ASN A 183 2.69 8.36 4.45
CA ASN A 183 2.49 8.93 3.11
C ASN A 183 3.04 8.01 2.04
N VAL A 184 2.26 7.83 0.98
CA VAL A 184 2.69 7.16 -0.25
C VAL A 184 2.64 8.12 -1.42
N THR A 185 3.67 8.09 -2.27
CA THR A 185 3.75 8.96 -3.46
C THR A 185 2.84 8.47 -4.58
N TYR A 186 2.65 7.17 -4.68
CA TYR A 186 1.78 6.49 -5.65
C TYR A 186 1.40 5.11 -5.12
N TRP A 187 0.18 4.67 -5.42
CA TRP A 187 -0.29 3.36 -4.95
C TRP A 187 0.30 2.21 -5.75
N GLN A 188 0.45 2.39 -7.07
CA GLN A 188 0.97 1.36 -7.95
C GLN A 188 1.75 1.99 -9.10
N GLY A 189 2.85 1.35 -9.49
CA GLY A 189 3.64 1.78 -10.63
C GLY A 189 5.09 2.11 -10.27
N SER A 190 5.81 2.69 -11.23
CA SER A 190 7.26 2.94 -11.14
C SER A 190 7.63 4.39 -10.91
N GLY A 191 6.67 5.28 -10.65
CA GLY A 191 6.92 6.72 -10.53
C GLY A 191 7.31 7.42 -11.86
N LYS A 192 7.01 6.83 -13.00
CA LYS A 192 7.31 7.42 -14.32
C LYS A 192 6.33 8.52 -14.73
N ASP A 193 5.13 8.49 -14.17
CA ASP A 193 4.08 9.46 -14.40
C ASP A 193 3.42 9.80 -13.06
N TYR A 194 3.48 11.07 -12.70
CA TYR A 194 2.97 11.62 -11.44
C TYR A 194 1.66 12.40 -11.64
N SER A 195 0.93 12.18 -12.73
CA SER A 195 -0.44 12.69 -12.83
C SER A 195 -1.33 12.04 -11.77
N PHE A 196 -2.25 12.81 -11.18
CA PHE A 196 -3.18 12.30 -10.15
C PHE A 196 -3.92 11.03 -10.59
N ALA A 197 -4.29 10.95 -11.87
CA ALA A 197 -4.95 9.77 -12.44
C ALA A 197 -4.09 8.50 -12.36
N ASN A 198 -2.76 8.62 -12.34
CA ASN A 198 -1.83 7.50 -12.26
C ASN A 198 -1.32 7.25 -10.84
N THR A 199 -1.02 8.30 -10.07
CA THR A 199 -0.56 8.17 -8.68
C THR A 199 -1.64 7.57 -7.77
N SER A 200 -2.90 7.90 -8.03
CA SER A 200 -4.07 7.45 -7.27
C SER A 200 -4.69 6.13 -7.76
N LYS A 201 -4.09 5.50 -8.77
CA LYS A 201 -4.64 4.31 -9.45
C LYS A 201 -4.09 3.01 -8.90
N ILE A 202 -4.96 2.00 -8.78
CA ILE A 202 -4.59 0.58 -8.65
C ILE A 202 -5.20 -0.23 -9.79
N ASN A 203 -4.50 -1.30 -10.18
CA ASN A 203 -4.98 -2.31 -11.11
C ASN A 203 -4.49 -3.67 -10.62
N VAL A 204 -5.36 -4.40 -9.93
CA VAL A 204 -4.99 -5.59 -9.18
C VAL A 204 -5.92 -6.74 -9.53
N THR A 205 -5.34 -7.88 -9.86
CA THR A 205 -6.09 -9.13 -10.02
C THR A 205 -6.11 -9.88 -8.71
N ILE A 206 -7.29 -10.06 -8.14
CA ILE A 206 -7.54 -10.76 -6.88
C ILE A 206 -8.36 -12.01 -7.11
N LYS A 207 -8.24 -12.98 -6.20
CA LYS A 207 -9.17 -14.07 -6.06
C LYS A 207 -10.29 -13.62 -5.12
N PRO A 208 -11.57 -13.68 -5.52
CA PRO A 208 -12.67 -13.31 -4.63
C PRO A 208 -12.69 -14.13 -3.34
N VAL A 209 -13.25 -13.54 -2.29
CA VAL A 209 -13.30 -14.14 -0.94
C VAL A 209 -14.16 -15.39 -0.89
N ASP A 210 -15.17 -15.49 -1.73
CA ASP A 210 -16.10 -16.61 -1.84
C ASP A 210 -15.51 -17.88 -2.50
N ASP A 211 -14.28 -17.79 -2.97
CA ASP A 211 -13.49 -18.89 -3.60
C ASP A 211 -14.18 -19.63 -4.76
N THR A 212 -15.34 -19.15 -5.19
CA THR A 212 -16.18 -19.79 -6.21
C THR A 212 -16.03 -19.19 -7.60
N SER A 213 -15.40 -18.01 -7.69
CA SER A 213 -15.27 -17.23 -8.92
C SER A 213 -13.84 -17.26 -9.47
N ASP A 214 -13.73 -17.05 -10.77
CA ASP A 214 -12.44 -16.81 -11.41
C ASP A 214 -11.78 -15.53 -10.88
N ASN A 215 -10.47 -15.42 -11.09
CA ASN A 215 -9.72 -14.21 -10.73
C ASN A 215 -10.38 -12.97 -11.34
N VAL A 216 -10.58 -11.94 -10.52
CA VAL A 216 -11.19 -10.68 -10.93
C VAL A 216 -10.14 -9.56 -10.90
N THR A 217 -10.04 -8.81 -12.00
CA THR A 217 -9.20 -7.62 -12.06
C THR A 217 -10.01 -6.40 -11.61
N VAL A 218 -9.59 -5.78 -10.52
CA VAL A 218 -10.17 -4.55 -9.98
C VAL A 218 -9.31 -3.37 -10.38
N VAL A 219 -9.92 -2.41 -11.05
CA VAL A 219 -9.29 -1.13 -11.40
C VAL A 219 -9.92 -0.05 -10.53
N GLY A 220 -9.11 0.60 -9.70
CA GLY A 220 -9.51 1.72 -8.86
C GLY A 220 -8.70 2.96 -9.22
N THR A 221 -9.35 4.11 -9.35
CA THR A 221 -8.72 5.43 -9.55
C THR A 221 -9.18 6.39 -8.48
N GLY A 222 -8.38 7.43 -8.21
CA GLY A 222 -8.73 8.44 -7.24
C GLY A 222 -8.59 8.00 -5.78
N ILE A 223 -7.81 6.96 -5.47
CA ILE A 223 -7.61 6.49 -4.10
C ILE A 223 -6.79 7.52 -3.33
N LEU A 224 -7.38 8.07 -2.25
CA LEU A 224 -6.76 9.10 -1.41
C LEU A 224 -6.12 8.52 -0.16
N ALA A 225 -6.81 7.63 0.53
CA ALA A 225 -6.34 7.08 1.80
C ALA A 225 -6.96 5.70 2.08
N CYS A 226 -6.31 4.94 2.95
CA CYS A 226 -6.90 3.77 3.59
C CYS A 226 -6.62 3.79 5.10
N ILE A 227 -7.57 3.25 5.88
CA ILE A 227 -7.44 3.03 7.31
C ILE A 227 -7.67 1.55 7.56
N PHE A 228 -6.79 0.91 8.30
CA PHE A 228 -6.90 -0.51 8.59
C PHE A 228 -6.36 -0.87 9.97
N ASP A 229 -6.80 -2.02 10.46
CA ASP A 229 -6.29 -2.62 11.68
C ASP A 229 -4.86 -3.15 11.46
N ARG A 230 -3.98 -2.97 12.43
CA ARG A 230 -2.61 -3.47 12.39
C ARG A 230 -2.53 -4.97 12.11
N ASP A 231 -3.53 -5.73 12.54
CA ASP A 231 -3.60 -7.17 12.35
C ASP A 231 -4.30 -7.57 11.03
N ALA A 232 -4.79 -6.61 10.24
CA ALA A 232 -5.50 -6.85 8.98
C ALA A 232 -4.59 -7.37 7.87
N LEU A 233 -3.35 -6.92 7.85
CA LEU A 233 -2.37 -7.33 6.85
C LEU A 233 -0.97 -7.33 7.45
N GLY A 234 -0.09 -8.13 6.88
CA GLY A 234 1.29 -8.15 7.33
C GLY A 234 2.22 -8.79 6.32
N VAL A 235 3.48 -8.39 6.42
CA VAL A 235 4.61 -8.96 5.68
C VAL A 235 5.70 -9.28 6.68
N CYS A 236 6.24 -10.48 6.63
CA CYS A 236 7.36 -10.89 7.48
C CYS A 236 8.46 -11.59 6.66
N ASN A 237 9.69 -11.35 7.05
CA ASN A 237 10.82 -12.12 6.52
C ASN A 237 10.86 -13.47 7.24
N VAL A 238 10.90 -14.55 6.46
CA VAL A 238 10.93 -15.92 6.98
C VAL A 238 12.35 -16.44 7.02
N GLU A 239 13.10 -16.29 5.94
CA GLU A 239 14.45 -16.81 5.81
C GLU A 239 15.28 -15.96 4.85
N ASP A 240 16.52 -15.70 5.25
CA ASP A 240 17.57 -15.16 4.39
C ASP A 240 18.72 -16.16 4.34
N ARG A 241 19.07 -16.59 3.13
CA ARG A 241 20.20 -17.54 2.95
C ARG A 241 21.06 -17.14 1.78
N VAL A 242 22.35 -17.46 1.90
CA VAL A 242 23.33 -17.31 0.83
C VAL A 242 23.92 -18.69 0.54
N THR A 243 23.90 -19.08 -0.72
CA THR A 243 24.55 -20.32 -1.18
C THR A 243 25.62 -19.97 -2.20
N THR A 244 26.82 -20.47 -1.99
CA THR A 244 27.96 -20.26 -2.90
C THR A 244 28.28 -21.55 -3.60
N HIS A 245 28.45 -21.51 -4.92
CA HIS A 245 28.91 -22.63 -5.72
C HIS A 245 30.10 -22.22 -6.59
N TYR A 246 31.19 -22.95 -6.47
CA TYR A 246 32.39 -22.77 -7.30
C TYR A 246 32.34 -23.66 -8.52
N ASN A 247 32.48 -23.07 -9.71
CA ASN A 247 32.62 -23.78 -10.97
C ASN A 247 34.11 -23.90 -11.32
N ALA A 248 34.70 -25.07 -11.05
CA ALA A 248 36.12 -25.29 -11.25
C ALA A 248 36.57 -25.28 -12.73
N LYS A 249 35.66 -25.60 -13.68
CA LYS A 249 35.97 -25.60 -15.11
C LYS A 249 36.06 -24.18 -15.70
N ALA A 250 35.26 -23.31 -15.21
CA ALA A 250 35.15 -21.93 -15.70
C ALA A 250 35.75 -20.89 -14.71
N GLU A 251 36.32 -21.33 -13.60
CA GLU A 251 37.01 -20.53 -12.58
C GLU A 251 36.19 -19.33 -12.09
N PHE A 252 34.91 -19.55 -11.73
CA PHE A 252 34.09 -18.54 -11.14
C PHE A 252 33.25 -19.03 -9.96
N PHE A 253 32.88 -18.08 -9.08
CA PHE A 253 31.98 -18.27 -7.96
C PHE A 253 30.60 -17.76 -8.31
N ASN A 254 29.56 -18.58 -8.11
CA ASN A 254 28.19 -18.17 -8.12
C ASN A 254 27.69 -18.00 -6.69
N ASN A 255 27.18 -16.83 -6.37
CA ASN A 255 26.55 -16.55 -5.10
C ASN A 255 25.05 -16.33 -5.34
N PHE A 256 24.23 -17.13 -4.68
CA PHE A 256 22.77 -17.06 -4.73
C PHE A 256 22.27 -16.50 -3.41
N TYR A 257 21.75 -15.27 -3.44
CA TYR A 257 21.13 -14.62 -2.30
C TYR A 257 19.63 -14.85 -2.38
N LYS A 258 19.08 -15.68 -1.50
CA LYS A 258 17.64 -16.00 -1.45
C LYS A 258 17.03 -15.40 -0.21
N SER A 259 15.91 -14.71 -0.39
CA SER A 259 15.09 -14.13 0.68
C SER A 259 13.66 -14.63 0.53
N GLU A 260 13.12 -15.22 1.58
CA GLU A 260 11.74 -15.68 1.61
C GLU A 260 10.93 -14.74 2.49
N ALA A 261 9.90 -14.13 1.92
CA ALA A 261 8.94 -13.31 2.63
C ALA A 261 7.56 -13.98 2.63
N GLN A 262 6.87 -13.89 3.75
CA GLN A 262 5.50 -14.32 3.91
C GLN A 262 4.60 -13.10 4.04
N TYR A 263 3.41 -13.14 3.43
CA TYR A 263 2.43 -12.06 3.50
C TYR A 263 1.04 -12.61 3.74
N PHE A 264 0.17 -11.78 4.33
CA PHE A 264 -1.21 -12.16 4.56
C PHE A 264 -2.14 -10.95 4.49
N ASN A 265 -3.40 -11.22 4.19
CA ASN A 265 -4.56 -10.32 4.31
C ASN A 265 -5.65 -11.05 5.09
N ASP A 266 -6.05 -10.51 6.24
CA ASP A 266 -7.18 -11.04 6.99
C ASP A 266 -8.44 -10.18 6.77
N TYR A 267 -9.32 -10.66 5.93
CA TYR A 267 -10.57 -9.99 5.56
C TYR A 267 -11.62 -9.92 6.68
N ASN A 268 -11.35 -10.50 7.85
CA ASN A 268 -12.19 -10.36 9.04
C ASN A 268 -11.80 -9.15 9.90
N GLU A 269 -10.65 -8.54 9.63
CA GLU A 269 -10.22 -7.32 10.29
C GLU A 269 -10.70 -6.08 9.54
N ASN A 270 -10.80 -4.95 10.25
CA ASN A 270 -11.33 -3.71 9.71
C ASN A 270 -10.39 -3.09 8.66
N PHE A 271 -10.95 -2.72 7.52
CA PHE A 271 -10.26 -2.03 6.43
C PHE A 271 -11.23 -1.11 5.68
N VAL A 272 -10.89 0.16 5.60
CA VAL A 272 -11.67 1.18 4.89
C VAL A 272 -10.79 1.91 3.89
N VAL A 273 -11.29 2.10 2.68
CA VAL A 273 -10.61 2.88 1.63
C VAL A 273 -11.43 4.09 1.24
N PHE A 274 -10.76 5.23 1.06
CA PHE A 274 -11.34 6.49 0.63
C PHE A 274 -10.85 6.84 -0.77
N PHE A 275 -11.78 7.19 -1.64
CA PHE A 275 -11.47 7.54 -3.02
C PHE A 275 -12.38 8.64 -3.55
N VAL A 276 -12.02 9.18 -4.72
CA VAL A 276 -12.77 10.18 -5.48
C VAL A 276 -13.00 9.65 -6.89
N ALA A 277 -14.27 9.47 -7.28
CA ALA A 277 -14.65 9.01 -8.61
C ALA A 277 -16.02 9.58 -9.03
#